data_579715c16939ca51b9fdaa06b332559d
#
_entry.id   579715c16939ca51b9fdaa06b332559d
#
_cell.length_a   1.000
_cell.length_b   1.000
_cell.length_c   1.000
_cell.angle_alpha   90.00
_cell.angle_beta   90.00
_cell.angle_gamma   90.00
#
_symmetry.space_group_name_H-M   'P 1'
#
loop_
_entity.id
_entity.type
_entity.pdbx_description
1 polymer ?
#
loop_
_entity_poly.entity_id
_entity_poly.type
_entity_poly.pdbx_seq_one_letter_code
_entity_poly.pdbx_strand_id
1 'polypeptide(L)'
;MQRRENYLYVGIDLHKRSHTAVLINCWNEKLDVIEIENKPSEFKKLAEKVNRKANQLALKPVYGLENAYGYGRSLAVWLLEKGYEVKDINPALAYDQRKSAPMLSKNDEYDAHAVATVLINQLHTLPDAKPTDNHWTLCQLVNRRDLLIKDGTRFKNGLHEQVSLAYPSYQKFFSEIDGKSALYFWKTYPSPAHLQGKLAEELTEELREISKIFKLNKAEFILECVKADGNTTRDFQASRDFITGSLVLDLEHQKETLAQLDKEIEKVLLSFDCKLTSMPGIGTYVAGKLLAEIGDIRRFSNADKLARYAGVAPVKFSSAGKGREQSSRQ
;
A
#
# COMPACT_ATOMS: atom_id res chain seq x y z
N MET A 1 -18.15 -23.89 26.17
CA MET A 1 -16.87 -23.17 26.22
C MET A 1 -15.75 -24.21 26.11
N GLN A 2 -14.96 -24.21 25.05
CA GLN A 2 -13.84 -25.12 24.93
C GLN A 2 -12.77 -24.71 25.96
N ARG A 3 -12.27 -25.69 26.75
CA ARG A 3 -11.27 -25.41 27.79
C ARG A 3 -9.90 -25.16 27.15
N ARG A 4 -9.12 -24.20 27.68
CA ARG A 4 -7.77 -23.90 27.20
C ARG A 4 -6.85 -25.11 27.13
N GLU A 5 -7.09 -26.07 28.00
CA GLU A 5 -6.33 -27.32 28.14
C GLU A 5 -6.48 -28.25 26.91
N ASN A 6 -7.47 -28.01 26.03
CA ASN A 6 -7.74 -28.86 24.86
C ASN A 6 -6.94 -28.46 23.61
N TYR A 7 -6.16 -27.37 23.70
CA TYR A 7 -5.46 -26.83 22.54
C TYR A 7 -3.94 -26.97 22.63
N LEU A 8 -3.34 -27.27 21.47
CA LEU A 8 -1.93 -27.03 21.19
C LEU A 8 -1.80 -25.70 20.48
N TYR A 9 -1.14 -24.75 21.12
CA TYR A 9 -0.99 -23.39 20.60
C TYR A 9 0.26 -23.30 19.74
N VAL A 10 0.08 -22.91 18.47
CA VAL A 10 1.16 -22.80 17.48
C VAL A 10 1.31 -21.33 17.10
N GLY A 11 2.28 -20.66 17.68
CA GLY A 11 2.62 -19.29 17.28
C GLY A 11 3.65 -19.32 16.16
N ILE A 12 3.44 -18.53 15.12
CA ILE A 12 4.31 -18.52 13.95
C ILE A 12 4.83 -17.09 13.70
N ASP A 13 6.14 -16.96 13.73
CA ASP A 13 6.85 -15.80 13.23
C ASP A 13 7.09 -15.93 11.72
N LEU A 14 6.74 -14.89 10.97
CA LEU A 14 6.57 -14.93 9.52
C LEU A 14 7.60 -14.06 8.81
N HIS A 15 8.57 -14.71 8.17
CA HIS A 15 9.57 -14.03 7.36
C HIS A 15 9.42 -14.33 5.86
N LYS A 16 10.08 -13.51 5.02
CA LYS A 16 10.03 -13.65 3.56
C LYS A 16 10.53 -15.02 3.08
N ARG A 17 11.56 -15.57 3.71
CA ARG A 17 12.24 -16.80 3.27
C ARG A 17 11.92 -18.01 4.12
N SER A 18 11.66 -17.83 5.41
CA SER A 18 11.41 -18.89 6.39
C SER A 18 10.30 -18.50 7.34
N HIS A 19 9.73 -19.48 8.00
CA HIS A 19 8.78 -19.33 9.09
C HIS A 19 9.26 -20.16 10.28
N THR A 20 9.19 -19.58 11.47
CA THR A 20 9.51 -20.27 12.72
C THR A 20 8.22 -20.46 13.51
N ALA A 21 7.87 -21.71 13.80
CA ALA A 21 6.71 -22.06 14.59
C ALA A 21 7.14 -22.58 15.96
N VAL A 22 6.57 -22.03 17.02
CA VAL A 22 6.75 -22.50 18.39
C VAL A 22 5.44 -23.10 18.88
N LEU A 23 5.53 -24.33 19.40
CA LEU A 23 4.43 -25.08 19.95
C LEU A 23 4.46 -24.98 21.49
N ILE A 24 3.36 -24.56 22.10
CA ILE A 24 3.23 -24.47 23.54
C ILE A 24 1.93 -25.10 24.03
N ASN A 25 1.90 -25.49 25.32
CA ASN A 25 0.68 -25.92 25.98
C ASN A 25 -0.07 -24.75 26.67
N CYS A 26 -1.18 -25.03 27.32
CA CYS A 26 -1.97 -24.02 28.06
C CYS A 26 -1.23 -23.38 29.24
N TRP A 27 -0.14 -23.97 29.72
CA TRP A 27 0.71 -23.46 30.80
C TRP A 27 1.88 -22.62 30.28
N ASN A 28 1.90 -22.31 28.97
CA ASN A 28 2.98 -21.58 28.30
C ASN A 28 4.33 -22.34 28.30
N GLU A 29 4.30 -23.64 28.47
CA GLU A 29 5.50 -24.46 28.37
C GLU A 29 5.80 -24.78 26.91
N LYS A 30 7.03 -24.54 26.49
CA LYS A 30 7.50 -24.83 25.13
C LYS A 30 7.65 -26.34 24.93
N LEU A 31 6.95 -26.85 23.93
CA LEU A 31 6.91 -28.28 23.60
C LEU A 31 7.77 -28.63 22.38
N ASP A 32 7.90 -27.74 21.43
CA ASP A 32 8.69 -27.93 20.21
C ASP A 32 8.93 -26.61 19.47
N VAL A 33 9.94 -26.62 18.58
CA VAL A 33 10.23 -25.51 17.64
C VAL A 33 10.40 -26.12 16.25
N ILE A 34 9.71 -25.56 15.26
CA ILE A 34 9.74 -26.06 13.89
C ILE A 34 10.06 -24.89 12.97
N GLU A 35 11.16 -25.00 12.25
CA GLU A 35 11.52 -24.05 11.19
C GLU A 35 11.22 -24.68 9.83
N ILE A 36 10.64 -23.89 8.93
CA ILE A 36 10.35 -24.26 7.54
C ILE A 36 10.72 -23.12 6.60
N GLU A 37 11.01 -23.43 5.34
CA GLU A 37 11.06 -22.42 4.29
C GLU A 37 9.65 -21.96 3.92
N ASN A 38 9.51 -20.68 3.55
CA ASN A 38 8.23 -20.12 3.10
C ASN A 38 7.90 -20.56 1.67
N LYS A 39 7.51 -21.83 1.53
CA LYS A 39 7.04 -22.41 0.27
C LYS A 39 5.98 -23.49 0.50
N PRO A 40 4.99 -23.65 -0.40
CA PRO A 40 3.86 -24.57 -0.20
C PRO A 40 4.26 -26.03 0.07
N SER A 41 5.38 -26.50 -0.48
CA SER A 41 5.89 -27.87 -0.24
C SER A 41 6.29 -28.13 1.22
N GLU A 42 6.66 -27.09 1.96
CA GLU A 42 7.08 -27.19 3.37
C GLU A 42 5.89 -27.05 4.35
N PHE A 43 4.79 -26.43 3.92
CA PHE A 43 3.61 -26.24 4.79
C PHE A 43 3.01 -27.57 5.26
N LYS A 44 3.01 -28.56 4.37
CA LYS A 44 2.59 -29.92 4.72
C LYS A 44 3.47 -30.52 5.83
N LYS A 45 4.79 -30.36 5.74
CA LYS A 45 5.72 -30.87 6.75
C LYS A 45 5.52 -30.20 8.11
N LEU A 46 5.25 -28.88 8.14
CA LEU A 46 4.89 -28.17 9.35
C LEU A 46 3.64 -28.81 9.98
N ALA A 47 2.55 -28.90 9.20
CA ALA A 47 1.29 -29.45 9.70
C ALA A 47 1.41 -30.91 10.18
N GLU A 48 2.18 -31.75 9.49
CA GLU A 48 2.43 -33.15 9.91
C GLU A 48 3.16 -33.21 11.24
N LYS A 49 4.19 -32.39 11.47
CA LYS A 49 4.91 -32.30 12.75
C LYS A 49 4.00 -31.83 13.86
N VAL A 50 3.23 -30.74 13.62
CA VAL A 50 2.25 -30.20 14.58
C VAL A 50 1.19 -31.24 14.92
N ASN A 51 0.60 -31.92 13.92
CA ASN A 51 -0.41 -32.98 14.15
C ASN A 51 0.13 -34.16 14.91
N ARG A 52 1.35 -34.59 14.63
CA ARG A 52 2.01 -35.65 15.40
C ARG A 52 2.08 -35.28 16.87
N LYS A 53 2.52 -34.06 17.19
CA LYS A 53 2.61 -33.58 18.57
C LYS A 53 1.23 -33.43 19.20
N ALA A 54 0.26 -32.88 18.47
CA ALA A 54 -1.12 -32.70 18.92
C ALA A 54 -1.77 -34.08 19.25
N ASN A 55 -1.60 -35.12 18.38
CA ASN A 55 -2.13 -36.45 18.59
C ASN A 55 -1.48 -37.14 19.80
N GLN A 56 -0.16 -36.97 20.01
CA GLN A 56 0.54 -37.52 21.18
C GLN A 56 -0.01 -36.99 22.50
N LEU A 57 -0.49 -35.73 22.50
CA LEU A 57 -1.01 -35.06 23.69
C LEU A 57 -2.54 -35.01 23.75
N ALA A 58 -3.25 -35.61 22.77
CA ALA A 58 -4.70 -35.54 22.60
C ALA A 58 -5.22 -34.09 22.57
N LEU A 59 -4.50 -33.16 21.92
CA LEU A 59 -4.82 -31.73 21.80
C LEU A 59 -5.24 -31.35 20.37
N LYS A 60 -6.02 -30.29 20.24
CA LYS A 60 -6.40 -29.69 18.95
C LYS A 60 -5.42 -28.56 18.62
N PRO A 61 -4.74 -28.56 17.45
CA PRO A 61 -3.87 -27.45 17.09
C PRO A 61 -4.68 -26.19 16.72
N VAL A 62 -4.22 -25.03 17.19
CA VAL A 62 -4.67 -23.70 16.79
C VAL A 62 -3.47 -22.85 16.42
N TYR A 63 -3.53 -22.21 15.26
CA TYR A 63 -2.42 -21.44 14.71
C TYR A 63 -2.64 -19.94 14.91
N GLY A 64 -1.61 -19.23 15.33
CA GLY A 64 -1.56 -17.78 15.39
C GLY A 64 -0.48 -17.25 14.46
N LEU A 65 -0.86 -16.33 13.60
CA LEU A 65 0.03 -15.71 12.64
C LEU A 65 0.07 -14.20 12.88
N GLU A 66 1.26 -13.65 13.11
CA GLU A 66 1.45 -12.21 13.13
C GLU A 66 1.39 -11.69 11.69
N ASN A 67 0.34 -10.93 11.34
CA ASN A 67 0.11 -10.45 9.98
C ASN A 67 -0.11 -11.57 8.94
N ALA A 68 -1.20 -12.29 9.07
CA ALA A 68 -1.62 -13.34 8.11
C ALA A 68 -1.85 -12.84 6.66
N TYR A 69 -1.79 -11.53 6.42
CA TYR A 69 -2.01 -10.89 5.11
C TYR A 69 -0.72 -10.52 4.37
N GLY A 70 0.43 -10.58 5.05
CA GLY A 70 1.75 -10.32 4.51
C GLY A 70 2.47 -11.58 4.03
N TYR A 71 3.69 -11.79 4.50
CA TYR A 71 4.51 -12.98 4.15
C TYR A 71 3.89 -14.30 4.58
N GLY A 72 3.02 -14.30 5.59
CA GLY A 72 2.30 -15.48 6.06
C GLY A 72 1.05 -15.85 5.26
N ARG A 73 0.64 -15.04 4.26
CA ARG A 73 -0.62 -15.26 3.55
C ARG A 73 -0.73 -16.64 2.90
N SER A 74 0.32 -17.07 2.21
CA SER A 74 0.31 -18.39 1.56
C SER A 74 0.13 -19.55 2.55
N LEU A 75 0.77 -19.45 3.72
CA LEU A 75 0.61 -20.43 4.80
C LEU A 75 -0.79 -20.35 5.41
N ALA A 76 -1.32 -19.13 5.65
CA ALA A 76 -2.65 -18.93 6.21
C ALA A 76 -3.74 -19.53 5.29
N VAL A 77 -3.69 -19.24 3.99
CA VAL A 77 -4.61 -19.81 2.99
C VAL A 77 -4.53 -21.34 3.02
N TRP A 78 -3.31 -21.89 2.95
CA TRP A 78 -3.11 -23.34 2.94
C TRP A 78 -3.64 -24.01 4.20
N LEU A 79 -3.40 -23.44 5.38
CA LEU A 79 -3.91 -23.99 6.65
C LEU A 79 -5.45 -23.96 6.70
N LEU A 80 -6.07 -22.87 6.26
CA LEU A 80 -7.53 -22.73 6.21
C LEU A 80 -8.17 -23.70 5.23
N GLU A 81 -7.58 -23.92 4.05
CA GLU A 81 -8.03 -24.93 3.07
C GLU A 81 -7.96 -26.35 3.62
N LYS A 82 -7.04 -26.62 4.55
CA LYS A 82 -6.93 -27.91 5.26
C LYS A 82 -7.83 -28.00 6.50
N GLY A 83 -8.64 -26.97 6.78
CA GLY A 83 -9.61 -26.95 7.88
C GLY A 83 -9.00 -26.66 9.26
N TYR A 84 -7.77 -26.13 9.32
CA TYR A 84 -7.17 -25.71 10.59
C TYR A 84 -7.77 -24.39 11.08
N GLU A 85 -7.79 -24.22 12.40
CA GLU A 85 -8.16 -22.98 13.05
C GLU A 85 -6.96 -22.02 13.04
N VAL A 86 -7.11 -20.87 12.38
CA VAL A 86 -6.06 -19.87 12.21
C VAL A 86 -6.54 -18.53 12.72
N LYS A 87 -5.83 -17.94 13.66
CA LYS A 87 -6.08 -16.62 14.23
C LYS A 87 -5.12 -15.60 13.65
N ASP A 88 -5.63 -14.41 13.32
CA ASP A 88 -4.83 -13.25 12.93
C ASP A 88 -4.43 -12.47 14.18
N ILE A 89 -3.14 -12.30 14.39
CA ILE A 89 -2.59 -11.61 15.57
C ILE A 89 -2.07 -10.25 15.15
N ASN A 90 -2.63 -9.21 15.79
CA ASN A 90 -2.16 -7.85 15.58
C ASN A 90 -0.69 -7.73 16.02
N PRO A 91 0.21 -7.21 15.17
CA PRO A 91 1.62 -6.99 15.50
C PRO A 91 1.85 -6.20 16.81
N ALA A 92 0.95 -5.27 17.15
CA ALA A 92 1.04 -4.54 18.41
C ALA A 92 0.92 -5.45 19.64
N LEU A 93 0.01 -6.45 19.61
CA LEU A 93 -0.15 -7.41 20.72
C LEU A 93 1.06 -8.30 20.87
N ALA A 94 1.63 -8.80 19.77
CA ALA A 94 2.85 -9.59 19.80
C ALA A 94 4.04 -8.75 20.29
N TYR A 95 4.14 -7.49 19.88
CA TYR A 95 5.17 -6.56 20.36
C TYR A 95 5.06 -6.28 21.85
N ASP A 96 3.86 -6.01 22.37
CA ASP A 96 3.65 -5.77 23.80
C ASP A 96 3.97 -7.03 24.61
N GLN A 97 3.62 -8.22 24.10
CA GLN A 97 3.97 -9.49 24.73
C GLN A 97 5.49 -9.70 24.76
N ARG A 98 6.21 -9.36 23.70
CA ARG A 98 7.70 -9.40 23.67
C ARG A 98 8.31 -8.48 24.73
N LYS A 99 7.77 -7.28 24.89
CA LYS A 99 8.27 -6.31 25.89
C LYS A 99 8.01 -6.72 27.34
N SER A 100 6.99 -7.51 27.60
CA SER A 100 6.63 -7.92 28.97
C SER A 100 7.60 -8.95 29.57
N ALA A 101 8.44 -9.59 28.73
CA ALA A 101 9.40 -10.59 29.18
C ALA A 101 10.83 -10.01 29.20
N PRO A 102 11.60 -10.22 30.28
CA PRO A 102 12.96 -9.69 30.42
C PRO A 102 13.97 -10.53 29.64
N MET A 103 13.92 -10.50 28.30
CA MET A 103 14.87 -11.22 27.44
C MET A 103 15.85 -10.25 26.79
N LEU A 104 17.12 -10.63 26.80
CA LEU A 104 18.25 -9.83 26.30
C LEU A 104 18.56 -10.06 24.81
N SER A 105 17.99 -11.09 24.16
CA SER A 105 18.27 -11.41 22.76
C SER A 105 16.97 -11.57 21.96
N LYS A 106 16.88 -10.87 20.86
CA LYS A 106 15.82 -11.03 19.86
C LYS A 106 16.20 -12.18 18.92
N ASN A 107 15.31 -13.16 18.79
CA ASN A 107 15.41 -14.22 17.78
C ASN A 107 14.00 -14.65 17.35
N ASP A 108 13.91 -15.32 16.20
CA ASP A 108 12.65 -15.74 15.58
C ASP A 108 11.85 -16.73 16.45
N GLU A 109 12.52 -17.55 17.24
CA GLU A 109 11.88 -18.45 18.22
C GLU A 109 11.18 -17.65 19.32
N TYR A 110 11.81 -16.60 19.82
CA TYR A 110 11.22 -15.74 20.84
C TYR A 110 10.01 -14.97 20.31
N ASP A 111 10.10 -14.48 19.06
CA ASP A 111 9.01 -13.78 18.40
C ASP A 111 7.82 -14.74 18.17
N ALA A 112 8.05 -15.97 17.69
CA ALA A 112 7.03 -17.00 17.55
C ALA A 112 6.41 -17.41 18.89
N HIS A 113 7.22 -17.50 19.96
CA HIS A 113 6.72 -17.80 21.32
C HIS A 113 5.80 -16.68 21.83
N ALA A 114 6.12 -15.43 21.60
CA ALA A 114 5.26 -14.30 21.96
C ALA A 114 3.90 -14.38 21.23
N VAL A 115 3.90 -14.73 19.96
CA VAL A 115 2.66 -14.96 19.17
C VAL A 115 1.83 -16.09 19.80
N ALA A 116 2.46 -17.20 20.17
CA ALA A 116 1.79 -18.32 20.85
C ALA A 116 1.22 -17.92 22.22
N THR A 117 1.92 -17.09 22.97
CA THR A 117 1.45 -16.56 24.29
C THR A 117 0.23 -15.67 24.12
N VAL A 118 0.19 -14.80 23.09
CA VAL A 118 -1.01 -14.01 22.76
C VAL A 118 -2.20 -14.92 22.44
N LEU A 119 -1.98 -16.03 21.72
CA LEU A 119 -3.03 -17.04 21.45
C LEU A 119 -3.62 -17.60 22.74
N ILE A 120 -2.81 -18.04 23.71
CA ILE A 120 -3.31 -18.55 25.00
C ILE A 120 -4.18 -17.50 25.70
N ASN A 121 -3.67 -16.27 25.78
CA ASN A 121 -4.30 -15.23 26.58
C ASN A 121 -5.62 -14.72 25.98
N GLN A 122 -5.72 -14.71 24.64
CA GLN A 122 -6.78 -14.01 23.91
C GLN A 122 -7.52 -14.87 22.87
N LEU A 123 -7.41 -16.21 22.91
CA LEU A 123 -7.94 -17.11 21.88
C LEU A 123 -9.38 -16.78 21.43
N HIS A 124 -10.26 -16.48 22.39
CA HIS A 124 -11.69 -16.22 22.12
C HIS A 124 -12.00 -14.81 21.63
N THR A 125 -11.04 -13.89 21.73
CA THR A 125 -11.18 -12.48 21.30
C THR A 125 -10.43 -12.16 20.03
N LEU A 126 -9.47 -13.04 19.64
CA LEU A 126 -8.71 -12.88 18.41
C LEU A 126 -9.60 -13.16 17.19
N PRO A 127 -9.49 -12.35 16.14
CA PRO A 127 -10.21 -12.59 14.89
C PRO A 127 -9.64 -13.84 14.18
N ASP A 128 -10.52 -14.55 13.48
CA ASP A 128 -10.09 -15.57 12.55
C ASP A 128 -9.38 -14.94 11.36
N ALA A 129 -8.27 -15.54 10.92
CA ALA A 129 -7.62 -15.12 9.70
C ALA A 129 -8.54 -15.34 8.50
N LYS A 130 -8.70 -14.32 7.65
CA LYS A 130 -9.55 -14.37 6.45
C LYS A 130 -8.80 -13.75 5.25
N PRO A 131 -7.70 -14.37 4.81
CA PRO A 131 -6.90 -13.86 3.71
C PRO A 131 -7.62 -14.10 2.36
N THR A 132 -8.72 -13.38 2.12
CA THR A 132 -9.47 -13.46 0.86
C THR A 132 -8.67 -12.87 -0.29
N ASP A 133 -8.78 -13.49 -1.48
CA ASP A 133 -8.00 -13.07 -2.65
C ASP A 133 -8.39 -11.69 -3.16
N ASN A 134 -9.69 -11.38 -3.19
CA ASN A 134 -10.19 -10.08 -3.65
C ASN A 134 -9.69 -8.93 -2.76
N HIS A 135 -9.74 -9.08 -1.43
CA HIS A 135 -9.23 -8.06 -0.50
C HIS A 135 -7.73 -7.88 -0.66
N TRP A 136 -6.95 -8.96 -0.69
CA TRP A 136 -5.50 -8.89 -0.88
C TRP A 136 -5.16 -8.23 -2.22
N THR A 137 -5.82 -8.63 -3.30
CA THR A 137 -5.61 -8.07 -4.64
C THR A 137 -5.93 -6.58 -4.66
N LEU A 138 -7.04 -6.16 -4.04
CA LEU A 138 -7.41 -4.76 -3.92
C LEU A 138 -6.34 -3.95 -3.17
N CYS A 139 -5.83 -4.46 -2.04
CA CYS A 139 -4.74 -3.82 -1.32
C CYS A 139 -3.49 -3.62 -2.20
N GLN A 140 -3.10 -4.64 -2.98
CA GLN A 140 -1.92 -4.54 -3.87
C GLN A 140 -2.13 -3.48 -4.97
N LEU A 141 -3.31 -3.45 -5.59
CA LEU A 141 -3.64 -2.47 -6.64
C LEU A 141 -3.65 -1.05 -6.09
N VAL A 142 -4.28 -0.82 -4.94
CA VAL A 142 -4.33 0.50 -4.28
C VAL A 142 -2.92 0.96 -3.89
N ASN A 143 -2.13 0.09 -3.27
CA ASN A 143 -0.75 0.41 -2.89
C ASN A 143 0.11 0.75 -4.12
N ARG A 144 -0.02 -0.01 -5.21
CA ARG A 144 0.70 0.27 -6.46
C ARG A 144 0.31 1.63 -7.04
N ARG A 145 -1.00 1.95 -6.99
CA ARG A 145 -1.50 3.24 -7.46
C ARG A 145 -0.95 4.41 -6.62
N ASP A 146 -0.92 4.29 -5.30
CA ASP A 146 -0.37 5.31 -4.40
C ASP A 146 1.13 5.56 -4.67
N LEU A 147 1.89 4.51 -4.93
CA LEU A 147 3.31 4.64 -5.31
C LEU A 147 3.46 5.40 -6.62
N LEU A 148 2.68 5.07 -7.65
CA LEU A 148 2.73 5.78 -8.93
C LEU A 148 2.36 7.26 -8.82
N ILE A 149 1.41 7.63 -7.96
CA ILE A 149 1.09 9.04 -7.69
C ILE A 149 2.30 9.78 -7.09
N LYS A 150 3.00 9.13 -6.13
CA LYS A 150 4.21 9.71 -5.54
C LYS A 150 5.33 9.88 -6.57
N ASP A 151 5.54 8.87 -7.43
CA ASP A 151 6.54 8.94 -8.49
C ASP A 151 6.18 10.01 -9.53
N GLY A 152 4.91 10.13 -9.92
CA GLY A 152 4.43 11.20 -10.79
C GLY A 152 4.68 12.60 -10.23
N THR A 153 4.57 12.78 -8.91
CA THR A 153 4.92 14.05 -8.26
C THR A 153 6.41 14.36 -8.39
N ARG A 154 7.28 13.34 -8.26
CA ARG A 154 8.73 13.49 -8.46
C ARG A 154 9.06 13.86 -9.90
N PHE A 155 8.45 13.18 -10.87
CA PHE A 155 8.65 13.48 -12.30
C PHE A 155 8.18 14.89 -12.66
N LYS A 156 7.02 15.33 -12.15
CA LYS A 156 6.54 16.70 -12.32
C LYS A 156 7.53 17.73 -11.77
N ASN A 157 8.04 17.52 -10.56
CA ASN A 157 9.00 18.42 -9.95
C ASN A 157 10.30 18.47 -10.78
N GLY A 158 10.79 17.33 -11.24
CA GLY A 158 11.94 17.28 -12.14
C GLY A 158 11.69 18.00 -13.47
N LEU A 159 10.49 17.85 -14.04
CA LEU A 159 10.11 18.56 -15.27
C LEU A 159 10.02 20.07 -15.04
N HIS A 160 9.44 20.53 -13.92
CA HIS A 160 9.46 21.95 -13.55
C HIS A 160 10.86 22.51 -13.47
N GLU A 161 11.80 21.79 -12.87
CA GLU A 161 13.20 22.17 -12.77
C GLU A 161 13.84 22.34 -14.15
N GLN A 162 13.76 21.32 -15.02
CA GLN A 162 14.37 21.36 -16.36
C GLN A 162 13.74 22.44 -17.24
N VAL A 163 12.41 22.51 -17.28
CA VAL A 163 11.67 23.45 -18.11
C VAL A 163 11.90 24.91 -17.64
N SER A 164 12.05 25.15 -16.34
CA SER A 164 12.34 26.51 -15.83
C SER A 164 13.68 27.06 -16.29
N LEU A 165 14.65 26.17 -16.49
CA LEU A 165 15.97 26.56 -17.01
C LEU A 165 15.96 26.84 -18.52
N ALA A 166 15.12 26.12 -19.27
CA ALA A 166 14.99 26.30 -20.71
C ALA A 166 14.05 27.48 -21.05
N TYR A 167 12.96 27.60 -20.36
CA TYR A 167 11.90 28.60 -20.57
C TYR A 167 11.55 29.31 -19.26
N PRO A 168 12.21 30.43 -18.92
CA PRO A 168 11.92 31.15 -17.67
C PRO A 168 10.44 31.51 -17.48
N SER A 169 9.73 31.85 -18.57
CA SER A 169 8.30 32.17 -18.56
C SER A 169 7.35 30.98 -18.68
N TYR A 170 7.82 29.73 -18.60
CA TYR A 170 7.05 28.51 -18.88
C TYR A 170 5.70 28.39 -18.15
N GLN A 171 5.62 28.90 -16.93
CA GLN A 171 4.38 28.86 -16.12
C GLN A 171 3.21 29.59 -16.80
N LYS A 172 3.50 30.51 -17.76
CA LYS A 172 2.49 31.21 -18.51
C LYS A 172 2.00 30.46 -19.74
N PHE A 173 2.70 29.36 -20.14
CA PHE A 173 2.40 28.66 -21.39
C PHE A 173 1.16 27.77 -21.27
N PHE A 174 1.06 27.01 -20.19
CA PHE A 174 -0.03 26.07 -19.96
C PHE A 174 -0.51 26.17 -18.51
N SER A 175 -1.78 25.82 -18.26
CA SER A 175 -2.36 25.79 -16.90
C SER A 175 -1.72 24.71 -16.02
N GLU A 176 -1.37 23.56 -16.66
CA GLU A 176 -0.76 22.41 -16.00
C GLU A 176 0.48 22.00 -16.79
N ILE A 177 1.61 21.80 -16.12
CA ILE A 177 2.86 21.38 -16.76
C ILE A 177 2.76 19.99 -17.40
N ASP A 178 1.93 19.13 -16.84
CA ASP A 178 1.69 17.77 -17.32
C ASP A 178 0.36 17.60 -18.07
N GLY A 179 -0.26 18.69 -18.50
CA GLY A 179 -1.41 18.65 -19.43
C GLY A 179 -1.01 18.04 -20.79
N LYS A 180 -1.97 17.49 -21.53
CA LYS A 180 -1.68 16.81 -22.82
C LYS A 180 -0.90 17.71 -23.79
N SER A 181 -1.33 18.95 -23.98
CA SER A 181 -0.65 19.91 -24.86
C SER A 181 0.72 20.34 -24.31
N ALA A 182 0.85 20.43 -22.97
CA ALA A 182 2.11 20.76 -22.34
C ALA A 182 3.13 19.63 -22.51
N LEU A 183 2.75 18.37 -22.25
CA LEU A 183 3.65 17.23 -22.45
C LEU A 183 4.10 17.10 -23.90
N TYR A 184 3.18 17.27 -24.86
CA TYR A 184 3.53 17.30 -26.27
C TYR A 184 4.54 18.41 -26.56
N PHE A 185 4.30 19.64 -26.05
CA PHE A 185 5.19 20.77 -26.24
C PHE A 185 6.59 20.52 -25.67
N TRP A 186 6.69 20.07 -24.43
CA TRP A 186 7.99 19.80 -23.79
C TRP A 186 8.76 18.65 -24.46
N LYS A 187 8.03 17.69 -25.03
CA LYS A 187 8.63 16.56 -25.78
C LYS A 187 9.19 16.99 -27.13
N THR A 188 8.44 17.85 -27.85
CA THR A 188 8.81 18.29 -29.18
C THR A 188 9.77 19.46 -29.16
N TYR A 189 9.61 20.34 -28.17
CA TYR A 189 10.38 21.58 -28.01
C TYR A 189 11.00 21.64 -26.60
N PRO A 190 11.95 20.76 -26.27
CA PRO A 190 12.53 20.70 -24.93
C PRO A 190 13.37 21.94 -24.57
N SER A 191 13.80 22.70 -25.59
CA SER A 191 14.47 23.98 -25.42
C SER A 191 14.10 24.99 -26.52
N PRO A 192 14.34 26.30 -26.34
CA PRO A 192 14.04 27.32 -27.33
C PRO A 192 14.71 27.16 -28.71
N ALA A 193 15.84 26.42 -28.75
CA ALA A 193 16.52 26.13 -30.00
C ALA A 193 15.61 25.35 -31.00
N HIS A 194 14.73 24.50 -30.50
CA HIS A 194 13.77 23.74 -31.31
C HIS A 194 12.61 24.60 -31.85
N LEU A 195 12.40 25.81 -31.31
CA LEU A 195 11.39 26.76 -31.78
C LEU A 195 11.97 27.78 -32.80
N GLN A 196 13.26 27.73 -33.08
CA GLN A 196 13.90 28.69 -33.95
C GLN A 196 13.30 28.63 -35.37
N GLY A 197 12.78 29.78 -35.85
CA GLY A 197 12.13 29.85 -37.15
C GLY A 197 10.70 29.33 -37.20
N LYS A 198 10.14 28.83 -36.10
CA LYS A 198 8.78 28.31 -36.01
C LYS A 198 7.75 29.43 -36.08
N LEU A 199 6.76 29.28 -36.95
CA LEU A 199 5.63 30.20 -37.06
C LEU A 199 4.52 29.87 -36.05
N ALA A 200 3.78 30.88 -35.62
CA ALA A 200 2.68 30.72 -34.68
C ALA A 200 1.55 29.84 -35.25
N GLU A 201 1.31 29.92 -36.54
CA GLU A 201 0.34 29.10 -37.26
C GLU A 201 0.72 27.62 -37.21
N GLU A 202 1.99 27.29 -37.50
CA GLU A 202 2.50 25.90 -37.47
C GLU A 202 2.41 25.32 -36.06
N LEU A 203 2.85 26.06 -35.03
CA LEU A 203 2.74 25.66 -33.64
C LEU A 203 1.29 25.45 -33.22
N THR A 204 0.38 26.29 -33.77
CA THR A 204 -1.05 26.18 -33.51
C THR A 204 -1.64 24.88 -34.13
N GLU A 205 -1.28 24.55 -35.36
CA GLU A 205 -1.75 23.34 -36.04
C GLU A 205 -1.33 22.10 -35.29
N GLU A 206 -0.06 21.98 -34.93
CA GLU A 206 0.46 20.84 -34.17
C GLU A 206 -0.23 20.67 -32.81
N LEU A 207 -0.42 21.76 -32.05
CA LEU A 207 -1.09 21.70 -30.74
C LEU A 207 -2.61 21.49 -30.87
N ARG A 208 -3.22 21.82 -32.01
CA ARG A 208 -4.62 21.48 -32.29
C ARG A 208 -4.85 20.01 -32.56
N GLU A 209 -3.87 19.29 -33.08
CA GLU A 209 -3.97 17.83 -33.19
C GLU A 209 -4.13 17.17 -31.81
N ILE A 210 -3.48 17.75 -30.80
CA ILE A 210 -3.55 17.27 -29.39
C ILE A 210 -4.78 17.83 -28.67
N SER A 211 -5.11 19.10 -28.90
CA SER A 211 -6.21 19.81 -28.26
C SER A 211 -6.92 20.75 -29.23
N LYS A 212 -8.09 20.36 -29.72
CA LYS A 212 -8.89 21.11 -30.69
C LYS A 212 -9.23 22.56 -30.28
N ILE A 213 -9.15 22.87 -29.00
CA ILE A 213 -9.43 24.20 -28.43
C ILE A 213 -8.22 25.13 -28.42
N PHE A 214 -7.03 24.68 -28.86
CA PHE A 214 -5.84 25.50 -28.85
C PHE A 214 -5.95 26.65 -29.87
N LYS A 215 -5.62 27.85 -29.45
CA LYS A 215 -5.85 29.09 -30.23
C LYS A 215 -4.54 29.71 -30.71
N LEU A 216 -4.57 30.37 -31.89
CA LEU A 216 -3.41 31.07 -32.49
C LEU A 216 -2.78 32.07 -31.54
N ASN A 217 -3.59 32.91 -30.89
CA ASN A 217 -3.11 33.92 -29.97
C ASN A 217 -2.30 33.34 -28.79
N LYS A 218 -2.52 32.07 -28.46
CA LYS A 218 -1.75 31.38 -27.43
C LYS A 218 -0.38 30.92 -27.93
N ALA A 219 -0.28 30.50 -29.18
CA ALA A 219 1.01 30.22 -29.83
C ALA A 219 1.84 31.48 -29.98
N GLU A 220 1.23 32.57 -30.49
CA GLU A 220 1.86 33.89 -30.57
C GLU A 220 2.42 34.31 -29.22
N PHE A 221 1.61 34.23 -28.17
CA PHE A 221 2.02 34.59 -26.81
C PHE A 221 3.19 33.75 -26.30
N ILE A 222 3.21 32.42 -26.58
CA ILE A 222 4.31 31.54 -26.21
C ILE A 222 5.60 31.99 -26.91
N LEU A 223 5.55 32.22 -28.23
CA LEU A 223 6.72 32.66 -29.00
C LEU A 223 7.24 34.05 -28.55
N GLU A 224 6.33 34.96 -28.23
CA GLU A 224 6.69 36.26 -27.64
C GLU A 224 7.39 36.10 -26.29
N CYS A 225 6.88 35.25 -25.38
CA CYS A 225 7.54 34.98 -24.12
C CYS A 225 8.94 34.39 -24.33
N VAL A 226 9.08 33.42 -25.23
CA VAL A 226 10.39 32.79 -25.54
C VAL A 226 11.37 33.82 -26.08
N LYS A 227 10.91 34.73 -26.95
CA LYS A 227 11.73 35.84 -27.46
C LYS A 227 12.14 36.83 -26.36
N ALA A 228 11.21 37.13 -25.45
CA ALA A 228 11.46 38.07 -24.34
C ALA A 228 12.41 37.46 -23.28
N ASP A 229 12.33 36.14 -23.05
CA ASP A 229 13.21 35.44 -22.11
C ASP A 229 14.70 35.39 -22.58
N GLY A 230 14.91 35.60 -23.88
CA GLY A 230 16.26 35.65 -24.47
C GLY A 230 16.93 34.28 -24.63
N ASN A 231 18.26 34.29 -24.81
CA ASN A 231 19.01 33.06 -25.04
C ASN A 231 19.29 32.27 -23.74
N THR A 232 18.65 31.12 -23.59
CA THR A 232 18.84 30.18 -22.46
C THR A 232 19.72 28.99 -22.82
N THR A 233 20.20 28.89 -24.07
CA THR A 233 21.06 27.78 -24.52
C THR A 233 22.35 27.75 -23.71
N ARG A 234 22.74 26.53 -23.31
CA ARG A 234 23.95 26.26 -22.52
C ARG A 234 24.73 25.09 -23.13
N ASP A 235 25.95 24.90 -22.67
CA ASP A 235 26.74 23.72 -23.01
C ASP A 235 25.98 22.43 -22.69
N PHE A 236 26.17 21.44 -23.51
CA PHE A 236 25.49 20.13 -23.42
C PHE A 236 23.95 20.22 -23.56
N GLN A 237 23.43 21.15 -24.34
CA GLN A 237 21.99 21.36 -24.51
C GLN A 237 21.25 20.07 -24.91
N ALA A 238 21.81 19.28 -25.84
CA ALA A 238 21.23 18.01 -26.26
C ALA A 238 21.02 17.02 -25.10
N SER A 239 21.94 16.97 -24.12
CA SER A 239 21.78 16.14 -22.93
C SER A 239 20.67 16.66 -22.00
N ARG A 240 20.53 17.98 -21.92
CA ARG A 240 19.41 18.61 -21.14
C ARG A 240 18.07 18.35 -21.80
N ASP A 241 18.00 18.46 -23.12
CA ASP A 241 16.82 18.17 -23.91
C ASP A 241 16.40 16.71 -23.76
N PHE A 242 17.36 15.80 -23.72
CA PHE A 242 17.13 14.38 -23.43
C PHE A 242 16.53 14.16 -22.04
N ILE A 243 17.01 14.87 -20.99
CA ILE A 243 16.45 14.76 -19.64
C ILE A 243 14.98 15.20 -19.63
N THR A 244 14.68 16.35 -20.27
CA THR A 244 13.31 16.85 -20.39
C THR A 244 12.41 15.83 -21.10
N GLY A 245 12.83 15.30 -22.23
CA GLY A 245 12.10 14.27 -22.97
C GLY A 245 11.88 12.99 -22.18
N SER A 246 12.88 12.54 -21.43
CA SER A 246 12.77 11.36 -20.55
C SER A 246 11.71 11.56 -19.46
N LEU A 247 11.71 12.73 -18.79
CA LEU A 247 10.70 13.03 -17.75
C LEU A 247 9.28 13.12 -18.32
N VAL A 248 9.13 13.59 -19.56
CA VAL A 248 7.83 13.60 -20.25
C VAL A 248 7.36 12.17 -20.51
N LEU A 249 8.23 11.28 -21.02
CA LEU A 249 7.90 9.87 -21.24
C LEU A 249 7.50 9.17 -19.95
N ASP A 250 8.21 9.41 -18.86
CA ASP A 250 7.86 8.87 -17.54
C ASP A 250 6.45 9.32 -17.09
N LEU A 251 6.09 10.59 -17.30
CA LEU A 251 4.77 11.12 -16.98
C LEU A 251 3.67 10.56 -17.90
N GLU A 252 3.93 10.41 -19.19
CA GLU A 252 2.99 9.79 -20.14
C GLU A 252 2.70 8.33 -19.73
N HIS A 253 3.76 7.55 -19.51
CA HIS A 253 3.65 6.15 -19.08
C HIS A 253 2.95 6.01 -17.72
N GLN A 254 3.27 6.88 -16.76
CA GLN A 254 2.62 6.90 -15.45
C GLN A 254 1.11 7.13 -15.57
N LYS A 255 0.67 8.07 -16.42
CA LYS A 255 -0.76 8.34 -16.65
C LYS A 255 -1.50 7.15 -17.27
N GLU A 256 -0.87 6.49 -18.24
CA GLU A 256 -1.43 5.29 -18.87
C GLU A 256 -1.58 4.15 -17.86
N THR A 257 -0.54 3.92 -17.07
CA THR A 257 -0.54 2.87 -16.04
C THR A 257 -1.58 3.17 -14.94
N LEU A 258 -1.74 4.42 -14.52
CA LEU A 258 -2.79 4.82 -13.57
C LEU A 258 -4.19 4.52 -14.12
N ALA A 259 -4.45 4.83 -15.39
CA ALA A 259 -5.74 4.55 -16.01
C ALA A 259 -6.04 3.04 -16.10
N GLN A 260 -5.01 2.21 -16.30
CA GLN A 260 -5.15 0.75 -16.27
C GLN A 260 -5.41 0.24 -14.84
N LEU A 261 -4.68 0.75 -13.85
CA LEU A 261 -4.91 0.39 -12.44
C LEU A 261 -6.30 0.78 -11.95
N ASP A 262 -6.81 1.95 -12.35
CA ASP A 262 -8.16 2.39 -11.99
C ASP A 262 -9.22 1.42 -12.53
N LYS A 263 -9.05 0.89 -13.75
CA LYS A 263 -9.92 -0.14 -14.32
C LYS A 263 -9.83 -1.47 -13.56
N GLU A 264 -8.62 -1.90 -13.19
CA GLU A 264 -8.45 -3.14 -12.41
C GLU A 264 -9.00 -3.00 -10.98
N ILE A 265 -8.84 -1.83 -10.34
CA ILE A 265 -9.47 -1.54 -9.04
C ILE A 265 -11.00 -1.61 -9.17
N GLU A 266 -11.58 -0.99 -10.18
CA GLU A 266 -13.03 -1.06 -10.44
C GLU A 266 -13.52 -2.49 -10.62
N LYS A 267 -12.82 -3.29 -11.42
CA LYS A 267 -13.14 -4.69 -11.66
C LYS A 267 -13.11 -5.52 -10.36
N VAL A 268 -12.09 -5.33 -9.52
CA VAL A 268 -12.01 -6.04 -8.23
C VAL A 268 -13.09 -5.55 -7.26
N LEU A 269 -13.43 -4.25 -7.27
CA LEU A 269 -14.51 -3.70 -6.45
C LEU A 269 -15.87 -4.34 -6.72
N LEU A 270 -16.15 -4.75 -7.94
CA LEU A 270 -17.38 -5.46 -8.30
C LEU A 270 -17.54 -6.80 -7.55
N SER A 271 -16.44 -7.39 -7.06
CA SER A 271 -16.47 -8.62 -6.26
C SER A 271 -16.87 -8.39 -4.78
N PHE A 272 -16.99 -7.10 -4.38
CA PHE A 272 -17.43 -6.73 -3.04
C PHE A 272 -18.90 -6.29 -3.08
N ASP A 273 -19.73 -6.84 -2.19
CA ASP A 273 -21.09 -6.33 -1.97
C ASP A 273 -21.02 -5.02 -1.18
N CYS A 274 -20.63 -3.95 -1.87
CA CYS A 274 -20.34 -2.66 -1.26
C CYS A 274 -20.98 -1.52 -2.03
N LYS A 275 -21.66 -0.62 -1.32
CA LYS A 275 -22.34 0.55 -1.87
C LYS A 275 -21.59 1.88 -1.65
N LEU A 276 -20.30 1.84 -1.31
CA LEU A 276 -19.52 3.06 -1.03
C LEU A 276 -19.51 4.05 -2.21
N THR A 277 -19.45 3.55 -3.43
CA THR A 277 -19.45 4.39 -4.64
C THR A 277 -20.78 5.10 -4.91
N SER A 278 -21.88 4.71 -4.25
CA SER A 278 -23.16 5.44 -4.32
C SER A 278 -23.20 6.67 -3.42
N MET A 279 -22.22 6.84 -2.55
CA MET A 279 -22.13 8.00 -1.66
C MET A 279 -21.51 9.19 -2.40
N PRO A 280 -22.11 10.39 -2.35
CA PRO A 280 -21.53 11.58 -2.95
C PRO A 280 -20.08 11.83 -2.46
N GLY A 281 -19.16 12.06 -3.40
CA GLY A 281 -17.74 12.30 -3.10
C GLY A 281 -16.87 11.05 -2.94
N ILE A 282 -17.44 9.84 -2.95
CA ILE A 282 -16.68 8.59 -2.91
C ILE A 282 -16.63 7.98 -4.31
N GLY A 283 -15.55 8.25 -5.04
CA GLY A 283 -15.24 7.58 -6.31
C GLY A 283 -14.63 6.19 -6.11
N THR A 284 -14.43 5.47 -7.21
CA THR A 284 -13.88 4.10 -7.26
C THR A 284 -12.59 3.93 -6.46
N TYR A 285 -11.64 4.85 -6.62
CA TYR A 285 -10.36 4.79 -5.90
C TYR A 285 -10.54 4.97 -4.39
N VAL A 286 -11.35 5.96 -3.95
CA VAL A 286 -11.59 6.21 -2.52
C VAL A 286 -12.30 5.02 -1.89
N ALA A 287 -13.29 4.44 -2.57
CA ALA A 287 -13.96 3.21 -2.14
C ALA A 287 -12.98 2.05 -2.01
N GLY A 288 -12.12 1.86 -3.03
CA GLY A 288 -11.08 0.84 -3.01
C GLY A 288 -10.11 1.01 -1.86
N LYS A 289 -9.67 2.24 -1.59
CA LYS A 289 -8.75 2.56 -0.50
C LYS A 289 -9.38 2.31 0.87
N LEU A 290 -10.64 2.71 1.06
CA LEU A 290 -11.36 2.44 2.30
C LEU A 290 -11.54 0.94 2.54
N LEU A 291 -11.92 0.16 1.52
CA LEU A 291 -12.06 -1.28 1.64
C LEU A 291 -10.72 -1.97 1.90
N ALA A 292 -9.65 -1.53 1.22
CA ALA A 292 -8.30 -2.06 1.44
C ALA A 292 -7.83 -1.84 2.88
N GLU A 293 -8.12 -0.67 3.47
CA GLU A 293 -7.72 -0.32 4.84
C GLU A 293 -8.62 -0.97 5.90
N ILE A 294 -9.94 -0.91 5.70
CA ILE A 294 -10.91 -1.42 6.66
C ILE A 294 -10.94 -2.95 6.67
N GLY A 295 -10.77 -3.60 5.53
CA GLY A 295 -10.93 -5.05 5.39
C GLY A 295 -12.37 -5.49 5.60
N ASP A 296 -12.58 -6.59 6.35
CA ASP A 296 -13.93 -7.04 6.71
C ASP A 296 -14.54 -6.11 7.77
N ILE A 297 -15.55 -5.33 7.38
CA ILE A 297 -16.23 -4.40 8.29
C ILE A 297 -16.84 -5.11 9.52
N ARG A 298 -17.17 -6.39 9.42
CA ARG A 298 -17.75 -7.20 10.52
C ARG A 298 -16.77 -7.45 11.66
N ARG A 299 -15.47 -7.16 11.48
CA ARG A 299 -14.48 -7.20 12.56
C ARG A 299 -14.71 -6.09 13.61
N PHE A 300 -15.44 -5.06 13.26
CA PHE A 300 -15.80 -3.98 14.18
C PHE A 300 -17.20 -4.22 14.74
N SER A 301 -17.31 -4.36 16.06
CA SER A 301 -18.59 -4.63 16.74
C SER A 301 -19.60 -3.47 16.66
N ASN A 302 -19.12 -2.24 16.41
CA ASN A 302 -19.93 -1.03 16.24
C ASN A 302 -19.10 0.09 15.57
N ALA A 303 -19.76 1.20 15.21
CA ALA A 303 -19.16 2.35 14.56
C ALA A 303 -18.07 3.02 15.41
N ASP A 304 -18.18 3.01 16.75
CA ASP A 304 -17.18 3.62 17.63
C ASP A 304 -15.82 2.90 17.54
N LYS A 305 -15.85 1.57 17.36
CA LYS A 305 -14.63 0.79 17.16
C LYS A 305 -13.96 1.13 15.84
N LEU A 306 -14.74 1.31 14.78
CA LEU A 306 -14.23 1.77 13.49
C LEU A 306 -13.66 3.19 13.57
N ALA A 307 -14.37 4.12 14.24
CA ALA A 307 -13.92 5.49 14.44
C ALA A 307 -12.60 5.56 15.24
N ARG A 308 -12.43 4.69 16.24
CA ARG A 308 -11.15 4.55 16.97
C ARG A 308 -10.05 4.00 16.09
N TYR A 309 -10.34 2.99 15.29
CA TYR A 309 -9.38 2.43 14.32
C TYR A 309 -8.93 3.49 13.31
N ALA A 310 -9.87 4.30 12.82
CA ALA A 310 -9.59 5.41 11.90
C ALA A 310 -8.91 6.63 12.58
N GLY A 311 -8.71 6.60 13.91
CA GLY A 311 -8.09 7.71 14.63
C GLY A 311 -8.95 8.98 14.73
N VAL A 312 -10.24 8.91 14.39
CA VAL A 312 -11.16 10.07 14.42
C VAL A 312 -11.99 10.16 15.70
N ALA A 313 -12.01 9.09 16.52
CA ALA A 313 -12.69 9.11 17.81
C ALA A 313 -11.84 9.83 18.87
N PRO A 314 -12.45 10.69 19.72
CA PRO A 314 -11.74 11.28 20.83
C PRO A 314 -11.31 10.19 21.81
N VAL A 315 -10.06 10.23 22.27
CA VAL A 315 -9.54 9.36 23.32
C VAL A 315 -9.59 10.10 24.65
N LYS A 316 -10.32 9.55 25.61
CA LYS A 316 -10.37 10.08 26.96
C LYS A 316 -9.23 9.47 27.78
N PHE A 317 -8.25 10.28 28.11
CA PHE A 317 -7.24 9.95 29.10
C PHE A 317 -7.72 10.51 30.45
N SER A 318 -8.23 9.67 31.33
CA SER A 318 -8.57 10.08 32.68
C SER A 318 -7.84 9.20 33.70
N SER A 319 -7.14 9.82 34.60
CA SER A 319 -6.57 9.19 35.79
C SER A 319 -7.10 9.96 37.01
N ALA A 320 -7.66 9.25 37.97
CA ALA A 320 -8.15 9.81 39.26
C ALA A 320 -9.14 11.00 39.09
N GLY A 321 -10.05 10.93 38.09
CA GLY A 321 -11.06 11.97 37.86
C GLY A 321 -10.58 13.23 37.15
N LYS A 322 -9.30 13.30 36.78
CA LYS A 322 -8.73 14.39 35.96
C LYS A 322 -8.39 13.84 34.57
N GLY A 323 -9.04 14.33 33.52
CA GLY A 323 -8.82 13.88 32.16
C GLY A 323 -8.95 15.00 31.13
N ARG A 324 -8.23 14.89 30.02
CA ARG A 324 -8.41 15.71 28.81
C ARG A 324 -8.84 14.82 27.66
N GLU A 325 -9.80 15.27 26.86
CA GLU A 325 -10.08 14.66 25.56
C GLU A 325 -8.99 15.12 24.57
N GLN A 326 -8.31 14.18 23.97
CA GLN A 326 -7.38 14.45 22.87
C GLN A 326 -7.83 13.65 21.64
N SER A 327 -7.75 14.27 20.45
CA SER A 327 -7.84 13.50 19.21
C SER A 327 -6.69 12.53 19.17
N SER A 328 -6.95 11.26 18.85
CA SER A 328 -5.88 10.29 18.64
C SER A 328 -5.04 10.77 17.45
N ARG A 329 -3.83 11.26 17.73
CA ARG A 329 -2.80 11.45 16.68
C ARG A 329 -2.06 10.12 16.60
N GLN A 330 -2.16 9.46 15.44
CA GLN A 330 -1.19 8.44 15.04
C GLN A 330 0.09 9.09 14.57
#